data_2f1f919eccf9e5a48778f26cdfe44d61
#
_entry.id   2f1f919eccf9e5a48778f26cdfe44d61
#
_cell.length_a   1.000
_cell.length_b   1.000
_cell.length_c   1.000
_cell.angle_alpha   90.00
_cell.angle_beta   90.00
_cell.angle_gamma   90.00
#
_symmetry.space_group_name_H-M   'P 1'
#
loop_
_entity.id
_entity.type
_entity.pdbx_description
1 polymer ?
#
loop_
_entity_poly.entity_id
_entity_poly.type
_entity_poly.pdbx_seq_one_letter_code
_entity_poly.pdbx_strand_id
1 'polypeptide(L)'
;MNNTTDSPYTITQLTDVSDIPQAVEIIRVSFKTVAEQFGLNEGNCPLNPAFFTEGKLKASIDDGMVCFILGHDNRQVGFVGMKKLSSLEYSLERLAVLPEERHNGCGKMLVDHVCTIARNAGGHEIHIGIINEHTILKQWYQDLGFSITSIDRYDHLPFRVCMMRNVLT
;
A
#
# COMPACT_ATOMS: atom_id res chain seq x y z
N MET A 1 35.58 -11.05 -6.52
CA MET A 1 34.39 -11.42 -7.31
C MET A 1 33.16 -11.00 -6.56
N ASN A 2 32.63 -9.80 -6.85
CA ASN A 2 31.42 -9.29 -6.18
C ASN A 2 30.21 -9.89 -6.86
N ASN A 3 29.60 -10.90 -6.25
CA ASN A 3 28.25 -11.33 -6.60
C ASN A 3 27.28 -10.29 -6.04
N THR A 4 27.02 -9.23 -6.80
CA THR A 4 25.75 -8.52 -6.70
C THR A 4 24.70 -9.47 -7.24
N THR A 5 24.00 -10.17 -6.34
CA THR A 5 22.74 -10.84 -6.70
C THR A 5 21.79 -9.74 -7.12
N ASP A 6 21.69 -9.52 -8.43
CA ASP A 6 20.66 -8.67 -9.01
C ASP A 6 19.32 -9.25 -8.54
N SER A 7 18.61 -8.50 -7.70
CA SER A 7 17.26 -8.90 -7.28
C SER A 7 16.39 -8.98 -8.53
N PRO A 8 15.63 -10.08 -8.73
CA PRO A 8 14.72 -10.17 -9.88
C PRO A 8 13.57 -9.15 -9.79
N TYR A 9 13.49 -8.44 -8.67
CA TYR A 9 12.47 -7.41 -8.42
C TYR A 9 13.03 -6.02 -8.63
N THR A 10 12.25 -5.16 -9.27
CA THR A 10 12.55 -3.73 -9.48
C THR A 10 11.38 -2.88 -9.00
N ILE A 11 11.68 -1.73 -8.36
CA ILE A 11 10.66 -0.74 -8.00
C ILE A 11 10.88 0.51 -8.83
N THR A 12 9.84 0.94 -9.53
CA THR A 12 9.83 2.15 -10.36
C THR A 12 8.69 3.08 -9.95
N GLN A 13 8.91 4.39 -10.07
CA GLN A 13 7.82 5.34 -9.88
C GLN A 13 6.86 5.30 -11.07
N LEU A 14 5.57 5.29 -10.79
CA LEU A 14 4.51 5.40 -11.82
C LEU A 14 4.48 6.85 -12.31
N THR A 15 5.00 7.08 -13.49
CA THR A 15 5.03 8.41 -14.14
C THR A 15 4.31 8.41 -15.48
N ASP A 16 4.15 7.25 -16.12
CA ASP A 16 3.44 7.10 -17.37
C ASP A 16 1.95 6.79 -17.12
N VAL A 17 1.08 7.60 -17.71
CA VAL A 17 -0.38 7.43 -17.63
C VAL A 17 -0.83 6.09 -18.23
N SER A 18 -0.06 5.55 -19.19
CA SER A 18 -0.36 4.25 -19.81
C SER A 18 -0.24 3.07 -18.85
N ASP A 19 0.46 3.21 -17.71
CA ASP A 19 0.58 2.19 -16.67
C ASP A 19 -0.58 2.19 -15.67
N ILE A 20 -1.43 3.21 -15.68
CA ILE A 20 -2.56 3.34 -14.72
C ILE A 20 -3.52 2.15 -14.80
N PRO A 21 -3.97 1.66 -15.96
CA PRO A 21 -4.87 0.50 -16.02
C PRO A 21 -4.30 -0.73 -15.33
N GLN A 22 -3.02 -1.04 -15.55
CA GLN A 22 -2.36 -2.18 -14.93
C GLN A 22 -2.19 -2.00 -13.43
N ALA A 23 -1.84 -0.79 -12.97
CA ALA A 23 -1.75 -0.47 -11.55
C ALA A 23 -3.09 -0.65 -10.82
N VAL A 24 -4.18 -0.19 -11.44
CA VAL A 24 -5.54 -0.37 -10.90
C VAL A 24 -5.92 -1.85 -10.84
N GLU A 25 -5.58 -2.63 -11.85
CA GLU A 25 -5.85 -4.09 -11.85
C GLU A 25 -5.10 -4.78 -10.71
N ILE A 26 -3.83 -4.46 -10.47
CA ILE A 26 -3.06 -4.99 -9.33
C ILE A 26 -3.74 -4.64 -8.00
N ILE A 27 -4.17 -3.40 -7.83
CA ILE A 27 -4.89 -2.96 -6.63
C ILE A 27 -6.16 -3.78 -6.44
N ARG A 28 -7.00 -3.87 -7.47
CA ARG A 28 -8.29 -4.57 -7.41
C ARG A 28 -8.14 -6.05 -7.10
N VAL A 29 -7.28 -6.76 -7.83
CA VAL A 29 -7.05 -8.20 -7.65
C VAL A 29 -6.49 -8.47 -6.24
N SER A 30 -5.56 -7.64 -5.77
CA SER A 30 -4.96 -7.80 -4.45
C SER A 30 -5.96 -7.55 -3.32
N PHE A 31 -6.79 -6.52 -3.41
CA PHE A 31 -7.79 -6.20 -2.39
C PHE A 31 -9.05 -7.04 -2.47
N LYS A 32 -9.32 -7.70 -3.58
CA LYS A 32 -10.45 -8.63 -3.72
C LYS A 32 -10.40 -9.73 -2.66
N THR A 33 -9.24 -10.29 -2.38
CA THR A 33 -9.07 -11.32 -1.35
C THR A 33 -9.46 -10.81 0.04
N VAL A 34 -9.16 -9.55 0.35
CA VAL A 34 -9.56 -8.89 1.60
C VAL A 34 -11.06 -8.62 1.63
N ALA A 35 -11.61 -8.10 0.53
CA ALA A 35 -13.04 -7.86 0.41
C ALA A 35 -13.85 -9.15 0.61
N GLU A 36 -13.43 -10.25 0.00
CA GLU A 36 -14.05 -11.57 0.18
C GLU A 36 -13.96 -12.06 1.63
N GLN A 37 -12.79 -11.93 2.26
CA GLN A 37 -12.56 -12.35 3.64
C GLN A 37 -13.47 -11.63 4.64
N PHE A 38 -13.73 -10.33 4.42
CA PHE A 38 -14.51 -9.48 5.33
C PHE A 38 -15.93 -9.17 4.84
N GLY A 39 -16.38 -9.83 3.77
CA GLY A 39 -17.73 -9.64 3.22
C GLY A 39 -17.99 -8.22 2.71
N LEU A 40 -16.95 -7.57 2.16
CA LEU A 40 -17.04 -6.21 1.65
C LEU A 40 -17.54 -6.20 0.19
N ASN A 41 -18.44 -5.27 -0.11
CA ASN A 41 -19.00 -5.07 -1.43
C ASN A 41 -19.27 -3.58 -1.69
N GLU A 42 -19.68 -3.23 -2.90
CA GLU A 42 -19.97 -1.84 -3.25
C GLU A 42 -21.11 -1.22 -2.45
N GLY A 43 -22.02 -2.04 -1.90
CA GLY A 43 -23.13 -1.57 -1.09
C GLY A 43 -22.74 -1.20 0.34
N ASN A 44 -21.79 -1.93 0.95
CA ASN A 44 -21.39 -1.69 2.35
C ASN A 44 -20.03 -1.03 2.52
N CYS A 45 -19.18 -1.06 1.48
CA CYS A 45 -17.85 -0.43 1.51
C CYS A 45 -17.40 0.01 0.10
N PRO A 46 -18.10 1.00 -0.52
CA PRO A 46 -17.86 1.40 -1.91
C PRO A 46 -16.47 1.99 -2.16
N LEU A 47 -15.77 2.44 -1.10
CA LEU A 47 -14.42 2.98 -1.19
C LEU A 47 -13.32 1.94 -1.02
N ASN A 48 -13.69 0.66 -0.83
CA ASN A 48 -12.69 -0.40 -0.73
C ASN A 48 -11.86 -0.48 -2.03
N PRO A 49 -10.53 -0.63 -1.94
CA PRO A 49 -9.67 -0.71 -3.13
C PRO A 49 -9.98 -1.87 -4.09
N ALA A 50 -10.72 -2.89 -3.66
CA ALA A 50 -11.25 -3.93 -4.56
C ALA A 50 -12.17 -3.36 -5.66
N PHE A 51 -12.75 -2.16 -5.43
CA PHE A 51 -13.65 -1.44 -6.36
C PHE A 51 -12.98 -0.16 -6.92
N PHE A 52 -11.66 -0.12 -6.90
CA PHE A 52 -10.89 1.05 -7.33
C PHE A 52 -10.98 1.24 -8.85
N THR A 53 -10.93 2.49 -9.30
CA THR A 53 -11.02 2.84 -10.72
C THR A 53 -9.82 3.67 -11.16
N GLU A 54 -9.56 3.69 -12.47
CA GLU A 54 -8.50 4.54 -13.06
C GLU A 54 -8.72 6.02 -12.74
N GLY A 55 -9.98 6.48 -12.79
CA GLY A 55 -10.32 7.86 -12.43
C GLY A 55 -9.97 8.20 -10.98
N LYS A 56 -10.20 7.26 -10.03
CA LYS A 56 -9.81 7.44 -8.63
C LYS A 56 -8.29 7.46 -8.46
N LEU A 57 -7.54 6.63 -9.20
CA LEU A 57 -6.09 6.64 -9.15
C LEU A 57 -5.53 7.96 -9.70
N LYS A 58 -6.03 8.40 -10.86
CA LYS A 58 -5.67 9.71 -11.45
C LYS A 58 -5.93 10.85 -10.48
N ALA A 59 -7.11 10.91 -9.88
CA ALA A 59 -7.45 11.93 -8.90
C ALA A 59 -6.53 11.90 -7.67
N SER A 60 -6.13 10.71 -7.19
CA SER A 60 -5.18 10.59 -6.08
C SER A 60 -3.79 11.12 -6.45
N ILE A 61 -3.32 10.84 -7.69
CA ILE A 61 -2.04 11.34 -8.20
C ILE A 61 -2.09 12.87 -8.35
N ASP A 62 -3.17 13.41 -8.91
CA ASP A 62 -3.37 14.84 -9.06
C ASP A 62 -3.41 15.56 -7.69
N ASP A 63 -3.90 14.87 -6.64
CA ASP A 63 -3.90 15.34 -5.25
C ASP A 63 -2.57 15.05 -4.50
N GLY A 64 -1.51 14.77 -5.25
CA GLY A 64 -0.14 14.68 -4.74
C GLY A 64 0.31 13.31 -4.25
N MET A 65 -0.44 12.23 -4.53
CA MET A 65 0.02 10.87 -4.24
C MET A 65 1.13 10.47 -5.21
N VAL A 66 2.25 10.04 -4.68
CA VAL A 66 3.33 9.42 -5.46
C VAL A 66 3.15 7.91 -5.42
N CYS A 67 3.19 7.27 -6.58
CA CYS A 67 2.94 5.84 -6.73
C CYS A 67 4.17 5.10 -7.20
N PHE A 68 4.34 3.88 -6.71
CA PHE A 68 5.43 2.98 -7.09
C PHE A 68 4.88 1.61 -7.53
N ILE A 69 5.53 1.05 -8.53
CA ILE A 69 5.22 -0.27 -9.08
C ILE A 69 6.39 -1.22 -8.80
N LEU A 70 6.06 -2.41 -8.30
CA LEU A 70 7.01 -3.51 -8.18
C LEU A 70 6.91 -4.37 -9.43
N GLY A 71 8.03 -4.53 -10.14
CA GLY A 71 8.19 -5.41 -11.27
C GLY A 71 8.92 -6.69 -10.91
N HIS A 72 8.54 -7.81 -11.51
CA HIS A 72 9.20 -9.11 -11.43
C HIS A 72 9.10 -9.81 -12.80
N ASP A 73 10.24 -10.22 -13.37
CA ASP A 73 10.32 -10.91 -14.68
C ASP A 73 9.48 -10.24 -15.77
N ASN A 74 9.65 -8.92 -15.96
CA ASN A 74 8.91 -8.10 -16.94
C ASN A 74 7.39 -8.01 -16.71
N ARG A 75 6.90 -8.40 -15.53
CA ARG A 75 5.51 -8.23 -15.08
C ARG A 75 5.43 -7.21 -13.96
N GLN A 76 4.40 -6.42 -13.95
CA GLN A 76 4.06 -5.58 -12.80
C GLN A 76 3.26 -6.43 -11.80
N VAL A 77 3.74 -6.55 -10.55
CA VAL A 77 3.20 -7.51 -9.57
C VAL A 77 2.81 -6.87 -8.24
N GLY A 78 3.18 -5.62 -8.02
CA GLY A 78 2.85 -4.89 -6.79
C GLY A 78 2.70 -3.41 -7.03
N PHE A 79 2.02 -2.76 -6.09
CA PHE A 79 1.73 -1.32 -6.08
C PHE A 79 1.80 -0.79 -4.66
N VAL A 80 2.27 0.44 -4.51
CA VAL A 80 2.12 1.22 -3.28
C VAL A 80 2.03 2.71 -3.61
N GLY A 81 1.14 3.42 -2.94
CA GLY A 81 1.09 4.88 -2.94
C GLY A 81 1.74 5.46 -1.68
N MET A 82 2.23 6.68 -1.80
CA MET A 82 2.72 7.49 -0.70
C MET A 82 2.14 8.90 -0.84
N LYS A 83 1.60 9.44 0.26
CA LYS A 83 1.09 10.82 0.29
C LYS A 83 1.73 11.59 1.44
N LYS A 84 2.13 12.82 1.16
CA LYS A 84 2.63 13.73 2.19
C LYS A 84 1.44 14.31 2.96
N LEU A 85 1.44 14.16 4.28
CA LEU A 85 0.39 14.68 5.18
C LEU A 85 0.81 16.02 5.80
N SER A 86 2.08 16.15 6.17
CA SER A 86 2.68 17.37 6.72
C SER A 86 4.15 17.47 6.31
N SER A 87 4.89 18.41 6.85
CA SER A 87 6.34 18.50 6.62
C SER A 87 7.11 17.27 7.11
N LEU A 88 6.60 16.57 8.12
CA LEU A 88 7.26 15.47 8.81
C LEU A 88 6.53 14.12 8.68
N GLU A 89 5.30 14.12 8.17
CA GLU A 89 4.42 12.94 8.18
C GLU A 89 3.99 12.55 6.76
N TYR A 90 3.99 11.27 6.52
CA TYR A 90 3.56 10.63 5.27
C TYR A 90 2.54 9.54 5.57
N SER A 91 1.70 9.21 4.61
CA SER A 91 0.89 7.99 4.64
C SER A 91 1.34 7.02 3.57
N LEU A 92 1.26 5.73 3.88
CA LEU A 92 1.39 4.65 2.93
C LEU A 92 -0.03 4.24 2.51
N GLU A 93 -0.26 4.25 1.21
CA GLU A 93 -1.57 4.08 0.62
C GLU A 93 -1.64 2.83 -0.25
N ARG A 94 -2.66 2.01 -0.05
CA ARG A 94 -3.05 0.92 -0.96
C ARG A 94 -1.92 -0.04 -1.31
N LEU A 95 -1.14 -0.48 -0.33
CA LEU A 95 -0.16 -1.54 -0.54
C LEU A 95 -0.83 -2.78 -1.13
N ALA A 96 -0.43 -3.17 -2.31
CA ALA A 96 -1.00 -4.27 -3.06
C ALA A 96 0.10 -5.15 -3.63
N VAL A 97 -0.05 -6.46 -3.46
CA VAL A 97 0.80 -7.49 -4.07
C VAL A 97 -0.13 -8.56 -4.63
N LEU A 98 0.06 -8.93 -5.90
CA LEU A 98 -0.73 -9.99 -6.52
C LEU A 98 -0.68 -11.26 -5.65
N PRO A 99 -1.80 -11.98 -5.48
CA PRO A 99 -1.87 -13.13 -4.57
C PRO A 99 -0.77 -14.18 -4.80
N GLU A 100 -0.44 -14.47 -6.05
CA GLU A 100 0.60 -15.43 -6.43
C GLU A 100 2.03 -14.99 -6.10
N GLU A 101 2.24 -13.69 -5.88
CA GLU A 101 3.55 -13.11 -5.55
C GLU A 101 3.72 -12.84 -4.04
N ARG A 102 2.70 -13.16 -3.24
CA ARG A 102 2.76 -13.01 -1.78
C ARG A 102 3.73 -14.00 -1.17
N HIS A 103 4.17 -13.72 0.05
CA HIS A 103 5.14 -14.52 0.82
C HIS A 103 6.56 -14.57 0.22
N ASN A 104 6.84 -13.81 -0.85
CA ASN A 104 8.15 -13.65 -1.46
C ASN A 104 8.87 -12.35 -1.00
N GLY A 105 8.39 -11.70 0.05
CA GLY A 105 8.95 -10.44 0.55
C GLY A 105 8.53 -9.18 -0.21
N CYS A 106 7.70 -9.30 -1.24
CA CYS A 106 7.28 -8.18 -2.11
C CYS A 106 6.64 -7.02 -1.34
N GLY A 107 5.75 -7.33 -0.38
CA GLY A 107 5.12 -6.31 0.46
C GLY A 107 6.14 -5.55 1.30
N LYS A 108 7.09 -6.27 1.91
CA LYS A 108 8.17 -5.64 2.70
C LYS A 108 9.05 -4.75 1.83
N MET A 109 9.42 -5.18 0.63
CA MET A 109 10.21 -4.35 -0.30
C MET A 109 9.52 -3.02 -0.61
N LEU A 110 8.21 -3.05 -0.85
CA LEU A 110 7.43 -1.83 -1.11
C LEU A 110 7.34 -0.92 0.11
N VAL A 111 7.11 -1.47 1.31
CA VAL A 111 7.09 -0.70 2.56
C VAL A 111 8.46 -0.06 2.83
N ASP A 112 9.54 -0.84 2.74
CA ASP A 112 10.91 -0.34 2.95
C ASP A 112 11.26 0.77 1.95
N HIS A 113 10.83 0.64 0.70
CA HIS A 113 11.03 1.66 -0.33
C HIS A 113 10.34 2.97 0.04
N VAL A 114 9.06 2.93 0.40
CA VAL A 114 8.29 4.11 0.81
C VAL A 114 8.89 4.76 2.05
N CYS A 115 9.27 3.95 3.05
CA CYS A 115 9.95 4.45 4.25
C CYS A 115 11.26 5.16 3.92
N THR A 116 12.03 4.62 2.98
CA THR A 116 13.30 5.23 2.53
C THR A 116 13.06 6.56 1.80
N ILE A 117 12.08 6.61 0.88
CA ILE A 117 11.75 7.84 0.16
C ILE A 117 11.24 8.92 1.14
N ALA A 118 10.35 8.57 2.06
CA ALA A 118 9.83 9.51 3.05
C ALA A 118 10.95 10.06 3.96
N ARG A 119 11.85 9.19 4.46
CA ARG A 119 13.00 9.58 5.27
C ARG A 119 13.92 10.54 4.51
N ASN A 120 14.27 10.23 3.27
CA ASN A 120 15.14 11.06 2.43
C ASN A 120 14.50 12.41 2.11
N ALA A 121 13.18 12.51 2.15
CA ALA A 121 12.43 13.75 2.00
C ALA A 121 12.22 14.52 3.32
N GLY A 122 12.88 14.10 4.41
CA GLY A 122 12.81 14.71 5.74
C GLY A 122 11.60 14.28 6.58
N GLY A 123 10.91 13.21 6.18
CA GLY A 123 9.81 12.62 6.96
C GLY A 123 10.31 11.92 8.22
N HIS A 124 9.55 12.03 9.29
CA HIS A 124 9.81 11.40 10.57
C HIS A 124 8.86 10.23 10.87
N GLU A 125 7.69 10.23 10.27
CA GLU A 125 6.67 9.20 10.52
C GLU A 125 5.95 8.79 9.22
N ILE A 126 5.61 7.51 9.13
CA ILE A 126 4.68 6.95 8.15
C ILE A 126 3.47 6.38 8.87
N HIS A 127 2.29 6.74 8.37
CA HIS A 127 0.99 6.32 8.88
C HIS A 127 0.29 5.36 7.93
N ILE A 128 -0.43 4.40 8.49
CA ILE A 128 -1.33 3.49 7.77
C ILE A 128 -2.64 3.34 8.51
N GLY A 129 -3.70 3.00 7.78
CA GLY A 129 -4.97 2.54 8.33
C GLY A 129 -5.31 1.17 7.74
N ILE A 130 -5.63 0.20 8.61
CA ILE A 130 -5.99 -1.16 8.20
C ILE A 130 -7.29 -1.59 8.87
N ILE A 131 -7.92 -2.63 8.34
CA ILE A 131 -9.05 -3.29 9.01
C ILE A 131 -8.55 -3.86 10.34
N ASN A 132 -9.12 -3.41 11.46
CA ASN A 132 -8.68 -3.83 12.79
C ASN A 132 -8.82 -5.34 13.01
N GLU A 133 -9.85 -5.93 12.44
CA GLU A 133 -10.15 -7.36 12.53
C GLU A 133 -9.19 -8.23 11.70
N HIS A 134 -8.39 -7.63 10.82
CA HIS A 134 -7.35 -8.33 10.05
C HIS A 134 -6.09 -8.54 10.89
N THR A 135 -6.17 -9.48 11.83
CA THR A 135 -5.13 -9.71 12.86
C THR A 135 -3.78 -10.13 12.27
N ILE A 136 -3.79 -10.94 11.20
CA ILE A 136 -2.56 -11.38 10.51
C ILE A 136 -1.84 -10.19 9.88
N LEU A 137 -2.56 -9.32 9.17
CA LEU A 137 -1.98 -8.12 8.56
C LEU A 137 -1.48 -7.14 9.62
N LYS A 138 -2.23 -6.99 10.72
CA LYS A 138 -1.82 -6.14 11.85
C LYS A 138 -0.49 -6.61 12.44
N GLN A 139 -0.34 -7.89 12.71
CA GLN A 139 0.90 -8.48 13.22
C GLN A 139 2.05 -8.28 12.23
N TRP A 140 1.80 -8.50 10.94
CA TRP A 140 2.80 -8.28 9.90
C TRP A 140 3.34 -6.84 9.89
N TYR A 141 2.46 -5.83 10.01
CA TYR A 141 2.92 -4.45 10.12
C TYR A 141 3.67 -4.18 11.43
N GLN A 142 3.25 -4.80 12.55
CA GLN A 142 3.99 -4.69 13.82
C GLN A 142 5.42 -5.26 13.69
N ASP A 143 5.57 -6.38 12.99
CA ASP A 143 6.88 -6.99 12.71
C ASP A 143 7.76 -6.09 11.80
N LEU A 144 7.16 -5.22 11.00
CA LEU A 144 7.84 -4.18 10.23
C LEU A 144 8.13 -2.88 11.00
N GLY A 145 7.83 -2.84 12.30
CA GLY A 145 8.11 -1.70 13.17
C GLY A 145 6.97 -0.69 13.32
N PHE A 146 5.78 -1.00 12.80
CA PHE A 146 4.61 -0.16 13.03
C PHE A 146 4.00 -0.41 14.41
N SER A 147 3.58 0.64 15.08
CA SER A 147 2.85 0.59 16.35
C SER A 147 1.43 1.13 16.19
N ILE A 148 0.49 0.55 16.93
CA ILE A 148 -0.90 0.99 16.94
C ILE A 148 -1.00 2.35 17.63
N THR A 149 -1.68 3.30 17.00
CA THR A 149 -1.94 4.64 17.56
C THR A 149 -3.38 4.80 18.01
N SER A 150 -4.34 4.26 17.27
CA SER A 150 -5.76 4.25 17.66
C SER A 150 -6.52 3.11 16.98
N ILE A 151 -7.70 2.80 17.50
CA ILE A 151 -8.68 1.91 16.87
C ILE A 151 -9.99 2.68 16.83
N ASP A 152 -10.40 3.06 15.62
CA ASP A 152 -11.51 3.98 15.41
C ASP A 152 -12.69 3.28 14.73
N ARG A 153 -13.91 3.69 15.07
CA ARG A 153 -15.13 3.24 14.44
C ARG A 153 -15.73 4.40 13.63
N TYR A 154 -16.03 4.12 12.38
CA TYR A 154 -16.70 5.06 11.47
C TYR A 154 -18.05 4.48 11.06
N ASP A 155 -19.11 5.29 11.11
CA ASP A 155 -20.49 4.84 10.83
C ASP A 155 -20.68 4.31 9.42
N HIS A 156 -19.89 4.78 8.46
CA HIS A 156 -19.93 4.37 7.05
C HIS A 156 -19.07 3.14 6.74
N LEU A 157 -18.37 2.56 7.72
CA LEU A 157 -17.53 1.38 7.53
C LEU A 157 -18.07 0.19 8.34
N PRO A 158 -18.13 -1.03 7.74
CA PRO A 158 -18.60 -2.22 8.42
C PRO A 158 -17.58 -2.85 9.37
N PHE A 159 -16.40 -2.24 9.53
CA PHE A 159 -15.29 -2.68 10.38
C PHE A 159 -14.70 -1.50 11.16
N ARG A 160 -13.89 -1.79 12.16
CA ARG A 160 -13.06 -0.77 12.84
C ARG A 160 -11.76 -0.56 12.08
N VAL A 161 -11.24 0.65 12.10
CA VAL A 161 -9.94 1.00 11.50
C VAL A 161 -8.89 1.00 12.59
N CYS A 162 -7.83 0.23 12.40
CA CYS A 162 -6.63 0.30 13.21
C CYS A 162 -5.65 1.27 12.54
N MET A 163 -5.41 2.40 13.18
CA MET A 163 -4.37 3.34 12.76
C MET A 163 -3.03 2.92 13.34
N MET A 164 -2.01 2.91 12.51
CA MET A 164 -0.66 2.54 12.92
C MET A 164 0.36 3.53 12.36
N ARG A 165 1.50 3.65 13.02
CA ARG A 165 2.62 4.46 12.54
C ARG A 165 3.95 3.75 12.69
N ASN A 166 4.89 4.10 11.83
CA ASN A 166 6.30 3.75 11.93
C ASN A 166 7.12 5.04 12.06
N VAL A 167 8.01 5.10 13.04
CA VAL A 167 8.96 6.21 13.23
C VAL A 167 10.17 5.95 12.33
N LEU A 168 10.46 6.88 11.44
CA LEU A 168 11.54 6.81 10.47
C LEU A 168 12.85 7.32 11.11
N THR A 169 13.62 6.42 11.65
CA THR A 169 14.97 6.71 12.20
C THR A 169 16.05 6.59 11.15
#